data_52de6486b5bf67a3cfe20edfa8dbf183
#
_entry.id   52de6486b5bf67a3cfe20edfa8dbf183
#
_cell.length_a   1.000
_cell.length_b   1.000
_cell.length_c   1.000
_cell.angle_alpha   90.00
_cell.angle_beta   90.00
_cell.angle_gamma   90.00
#
_symmetry.space_group_name_H-M   'P 1'
#
loop_
_entity.id
_entity.type
_entity.pdbx_description
1 polymer ?
#
loop_
_entity_poly.entity_id
_entity_poly.type
_entity_poly.pdbx_seq_one_letter_code
_entity_poly.pdbx_strand_id
1 'polypeptide(L)'
;YQNRTIKKLSLGMKQHVLLAMYLASDATILLLDEPFNGLDPTSVSLFIMCLKEIVSKDKIVILSSHDLYNVEHTCTRILFMKNKKLVENDQRNLSLREQYDNLYLRGEERNA
;
A
#
# COMPACT_ATOMS: atom_id res chain seq x y z
N TYR A 1 -13.24 22.68 17.87
CA TYR A 1 -13.12 21.80 16.69
C TYR A 1 -12.63 22.56 15.46
N GLN A 2 -13.19 23.72 15.23
CA GLN A 2 -12.79 24.59 14.11
C GLN A 2 -11.35 25.10 14.20
N ASN A 3 -10.74 25.06 15.38
CA ASN A 3 -9.38 25.53 15.62
C ASN A 3 -8.33 24.44 15.49
N ARG A 4 -8.71 23.20 15.13
CA ARG A 4 -7.75 22.12 14.94
C ARG A 4 -7.05 22.28 13.61
N THR A 5 -5.73 22.38 13.66
CA THR A 5 -4.89 22.38 12.47
C THR A 5 -4.62 20.95 12.03
N ILE A 6 -4.20 20.77 10.78
CA ILE A 6 -3.82 19.44 10.25
C ILE A 6 -2.74 18.80 11.13
N LYS A 7 -1.86 19.58 11.74
CA LYS A 7 -0.81 19.08 12.64
C LYS A 7 -1.33 18.37 13.89
N LYS A 8 -2.56 18.69 14.34
CA LYS A 8 -3.16 18.10 15.53
C LYS A 8 -3.97 16.83 15.24
N LEU A 9 -4.13 16.47 13.98
CA LEU A 9 -4.84 15.27 13.60
C LEU A 9 -3.95 14.04 13.81
N SER A 10 -4.58 12.90 14.14
CA SER A 10 -3.86 11.63 14.18
C SER A 10 -3.35 11.28 12.77
N LEU A 11 -2.36 10.39 12.71
CA LEU A 11 -1.84 9.93 11.42
C LEU A 11 -2.93 9.31 10.56
N GLY A 12 -3.82 8.50 11.16
CA GLY A 12 -4.94 7.90 10.44
C GLY A 12 -5.89 8.93 9.86
N MET A 13 -6.19 9.99 10.64
CA MET A 13 -7.04 11.08 10.16
C MET A 13 -6.39 11.85 9.02
N LYS A 14 -5.07 12.08 9.08
CA LYS A 14 -4.33 12.73 7.99
C LYS A 14 -4.41 11.91 6.70
N GLN A 15 -4.30 10.60 6.80
CA GLN A 15 -4.41 9.71 5.64
C GLN A 15 -5.81 9.76 5.04
N HIS A 16 -6.86 9.79 5.87
CA HIS A 16 -8.24 9.91 5.38
C HIS A 16 -8.49 11.24 4.69
N VAL A 17 -7.94 12.35 5.22
CA VAL A 17 -8.04 13.66 4.58
C VAL A 17 -7.36 13.64 3.21
N LEU A 18 -6.18 13.04 3.11
CA LEU A 18 -5.46 12.91 1.84
C LEU A 18 -6.29 12.15 0.81
N LEU A 19 -6.91 11.04 1.19
CA LEU A 19 -7.76 10.25 0.28
C LEU A 19 -9.01 11.02 -0.13
N ALA A 20 -9.62 11.77 0.79
CA ALA A 20 -10.78 12.60 0.47
C ALA A 20 -10.42 13.70 -0.53
N MET A 21 -9.27 14.33 -0.36
CA MET A 21 -8.76 15.33 -1.30
C MET A 21 -8.52 14.72 -2.69
N TYR A 22 -7.97 13.52 -2.73
CA TYR A 22 -7.76 12.82 -3.99
C TYR A 22 -9.08 12.49 -4.69
N LEU A 23 -10.08 12.02 -3.94
CA LEU A 23 -11.42 11.75 -4.50
C LEU A 23 -12.07 12.99 -5.08
N ALA A 24 -11.83 14.16 -4.48
CA ALA A 24 -12.36 15.42 -4.95
C ALA A 24 -11.57 16.00 -6.13
N SER A 25 -10.39 15.47 -6.43
CA SER A 25 -9.56 15.94 -7.53
C SER A 25 -9.92 15.20 -8.83
N ASP A 26 -9.48 15.75 -9.96
CA ASP A 26 -9.62 15.13 -11.27
C ASP A 26 -8.51 14.13 -11.59
N ALA A 27 -7.59 13.92 -10.66
CA ALA A 27 -6.47 12.99 -10.85
C ALA A 27 -6.99 11.56 -11.02
N THR A 28 -6.37 10.81 -11.92
CA THR A 28 -6.71 9.42 -12.19
C THR A 28 -5.76 8.43 -11.53
N ILE A 29 -4.59 8.89 -11.11
CA ILE A 29 -3.55 8.06 -10.50
C ILE A 29 -3.16 8.65 -9.15
N LEU A 30 -3.15 7.80 -8.11
CA LEU A 30 -2.69 8.14 -6.76
C LEU A 30 -1.44 7.31 -6.45
N LEU A 31 -0.38 8.00 -6.03
CA LEU A 31 0.87 7.36 -5.61
C LEU A 31 1.00 7.50 -4.09
N LEU A 32 1.18 6.39 -3.40
CA LEU A 32 1.31 6.36 -1.94
C LEU A 32 2.60 5.62 -1.56
N ASP A 33 3.40 6.24 -0.70
CA ASP A 33 4.63 5.65 -0.18
C ASP A 33 4.41 5.24 1.27
N GLU A 34 4.50 3.93 1.54
CA GLU A 34 4.31 3.34 2.87
C GLU A 34 3.06 3.85 3.59
N PRO A 35 1.86 3.76 2.97
CA PRO A 35 0.67 4.38 3.55
C PRO A 35 0.17 3.71 4.83
N PHE A 36 0.59 2.47 5.10
CA PHE A 36 0.17 1.73 6.31
C PHE A 36 1.03 2.03 7.52
N ASN A 37 2.19 2.67 7.33
CA ASN A 37 3.17 2.89 8.38
C ASN A 37 2.58 3.74 9.50
N GLY A 38 2.70 3.25 10.74
CA GLY A 38 2.27 3.99 11.92
C GLY A 38 0.76 4.03 12.15
N LEU A 39 -0.03 3.35 11.32
CA LEU A 39 -1.48 3.25 11.52
C LEU A 39 -1.82 2.09 12.46
N ASP A 40 -2.79 2.32 13.35
CA ASP A 40 -3.36 1.24 14.16
C ASP A 40 -4.25 0.34 13.29
N PRO A 41 -4.60 -0.88 13.76
CA PRO A 41 -5.37 -1.82 12.94
C PRO A 41 -6.71 -1.27 12.44
N THR A 42 -7.40 -0.49 13.26
CA THR A 42 -8.68 0.11 12.87
C THR A 42 -8.49 1.11 11.74
N SER A 43 -7.48 1.97 11.86
CA SER A 43 -7.14 2.96 10.82
C SER A 43 -6.71 2.29 9.51
N VAL A 44 -5.96 1.18 9.60
CA VAL A 44 -5.58 0.41 8.42
C VAL A 44 -6.82 -0.12 7.70
N SER A 45 -7.76 -0.70 8.44
CA SER A 45 -8.99 -1.24 7.86
C SER A 45 -9.82 -0.17 7.16
N LEU A 46 -9.98 0.99 7.78
CA LEU A 46 -10.70 2.11 7.19
C LEU A 46 -9.98 2.65 5.95
N PHE A 47 -8.66 2.73 6.00
CA PHE A 47 -7.85 3.18 4.88
C PHE A 47 -8.01 2.24 3.67
N ILE A 48 -7.98 0.93 3.90
CA ILE A 48 -8.18 -0.06 2.85
C ILE A 48 -9.57 0.07 2.23
N MET A 49 -10.60 0.28 3.04
CA MET A 49 -11.95 0.50 2.53
C MET A 49 -12.01 1.73 1.61
N CYS A 50 -11.34 2.81 1.99
CA CYS A 50 -11.26 4.02 1.16
C CYS A 50 -10.51 3.76 -0.15
N LEU A 51 -9.42 3.01 -0.12
CA LEU A 51 -8.67 2.64 -1.33
C LEU A 51 -9.53 1.84 -2.30
N LYS A 52 -10.30 0.88 -1.80
CA LYS A 52 -11.21 0.09 -2.63
C LYS A 52 -12.28 0.94 -3.29
N GLU A 53 -12.80 1.94 -2.58
CA GLU A 53 -13.76 2.87 -3.15
C GLU A 53 -13.14 3.72 -4.25
N ILE A 54 -11.91 4.19 -4.05
CA ILE A 54 -11.19 4.95 -5.07
C ILE A 54 -11.02 4.12 -6.35
N VAL A 55 -10.59 2.88 -6.22
CA VAL A 55 -10.38 1.99 -7.36
C VAL A 55 -11.71 1.68 -8.07
N SER A 56 -12.82 1.58 -7.33
CA SER A 56 -14.13 1.33 -7.92
C SER A 56 -14.62 2.47 -8.82
N LYS A 57 -14.00 3.65 -8.74
CA LYS A 57 -14.32 4.81 -9.57
C LYS A 57 -13.35 4.97 -10.75
N ASP A 58 -12.79 3.88 -11.23
CA ASP A 58 -11.87 3.82 -12.36
C ASP A 58 -10.57 4.61 -12.14
N LYS A 59 -10.20 4.82 -10.88
CA LYS A 59 -8.93 5.44 -10.51
C LYS A 59 -7.90 4.36 -10.21
N ILE A 60 -6.64 4.70 -10.41
CA ILE A 60 -5.51 3.79 -10.19
C ILE A 60 -4.78 4.21 -8.92
N VAL A 61 -4.51 3.24 -8.05
CA VAL A 61 -3.69 3.46 -6.86
C VAL A 61 -2.43 2.60 -6.98
N ILE A 62 -1.29 3.25 -6.84
CA ILE A 62 0.02 2.59 -6.77
C ILE A 62 0.60 2.90 -5.40
N LEU A 63 0.91 1.87 -4.63
CA LEU A 63 1.51 2.06 -3.31
C LEU A 63 2.76 1.21 -3.14
N SER A 64 3.68 1.73 -2.34
CA SER A 64 4.82 0.98 -1.85
C SER A 64 4.61 0.57 -0.41
N SER A 65 5.05 -0.63 -0.02
CA SER A 65 4.92 -1.08 1.35
C SER A 65 5.85 -2.25 1.65
N HIS A 66 6.32 -2.32 2.89
CA HIS A 66 6.98 -3.50 3.45
C HIS A 66 6.00 -4.39 4.23
N ASP A 67 4.74 -3.98 4.34
CA ASP A 67 3.70 -4.74 5.03
C ASP A 67 3.10 -5.77 4.08
N LEU A 68 3.70 -6.95 4.02
CA LEU A 68 3.32 -8.00 3.08
C LEU A 68 1.88 -8.46 3.28
N TYR A 69 1.41 -8.52 4.54
CA TYR A 69 0.05 -8.93 4.84
C TYR A 69 -0.98 -7.98 4.22
N ASN A 70 -0.81 -6.68 4.45
CA ASN A 70 -1.76 -5.70 3.92
C ASN A 70 -1.68 -5.58 2.40
N VAL A 71 -0.48 -5.71 1.82
CA VAL A 71 -0.31 -5.72 0.37
C VAL A 71 -1.04 -6.92 -0.26
N GLU A 72 -0.86 -8.12 0.30
CA GLU A 72 -1.48 -9.34 -0.20
C GLU A 72 -3.01 -9.24 -0.18
N HIS A 73 -3.58 -8.66 0.88
CA HIS A 73 -5.03 -8.59 1.07
C HIS A 73 -5.68 -7.37 0.41
N THR A 74 -4.89 -6.44 -0.12
CA THR A 74 -5.40 -5.18 -0.66
C THR A 74 -5.15 -5.04 -2.15
N CYS A 75 -3.96 -5.44 -2.61
CA CYS A 75 -3.51 -5.16 -3.97
C CYS A 75 -3.91 -6.26 -4.94
N THR A 76 -4.30 -5.85 -6.14
CA THR A 76 -4.67 -6.78 -7.22
C THR A 76 -3.46 -7.21 -8.04
N ARG A 77 -2.45 -6.35 -8.13
CA ARG A 77 -1.20 -6.62 -8.85
C ARG A 77 -0.04 -6.23 -7.95
N ILE A 78 0.91 -7.15 -7.79
CA ILE A 78 2.04 -6.97 -6.88
C ILE A 78 3.34 -7.12 -7.65
N LEU A 79 4.24 -6.17 -7.43
CA LEU A 79 5.57 -6.17 -8.03
C LEU A 79 6.61 -6.13 -6.91
N PHE A 80 7.61 -7.01 -7.01
CA PHE A 80 8.77 -6.96 -6.12
C PHE A 80 9.88 -6.16 -6.78
N MET A 81 10.57 -5.34 -6.00
CA MET A 81 11.76 -4.64 -6.47
C MET A 81 13.01 -5.36 -5.95
N LYS A 82 13.85 -5.81 -6.87
CA LYS A 82 15.12 -6.46 -6.54
C LYS A 82 16.18 -6.06 -7.56
N ASN A 83 17.37 -5.65 -7.09
CA ASN A 83 18.49 -5.26 -7.94
C ASN A 83 18.09 -4.21 -8.99
N LYS A 84 17.30 -3.22 -8.58
CA LYS A 84 16.79 -2.12 -9.43
C LYS A 84 15.85 -2.61 -10.54
N LYS A 85 15.32 -3.82 -10.43
CA LYS A 85 14.36 -4.37 -11.39
C LYS A 85 13.06 -4.71 -10.68
N LEU A 86 11.95 -4.62 -11.42
CA LEU A 86 10.64 -5.02 -10.94
C LEU A 86 10.34 -6.45 -11.40
N VAL A 87 9.95 -7.29 -10.45
CA VAL A 87 9.58 -8.69 -10.71
C VAL A 87 8.12 -8.87 -10.35
N GLU A 88 7.29 -9.25 -11.33
CA GLU A 88 5.87 -9.44 -11.09
C GLU A 88 5.61 -10.72 -10.31
N ASN A 89 4.65 -10.64 -9.39
CA ASN A 89 4.18 -11.79 -8.63
C ASN A 89 3.34 -12.69 -9.56
N ASP A 90 3.91 -13.85 -9.93
CA ASP A 90 3.22 -14.84 -10.76
C ASP A 90 2.99 -16.19 -10.06
N GLN A 91 3.51 -16.36 -8.85
CA GLN A 91 3.41 -17.60 -8.10
C GLN A 91 2.21 -17.58 -7.16
N ARG A 92 1.02 -17.73 -7.72
CA ARG A 92 -0.24 -17.61 -6.96
C ARG A 92 -0.47 -18.71 -5.94
N ASN A 93 0.29 -19.82 -6.00
CA ASN A 93 0.16 -20.94 -5.06
C ASN A 93 0.93 -20.73 -3.76
N LEU A 94 1.77 -19.69 -3.70
CA LEU A 94 2.56 -19.36 -2.53
C LEU A 94 2.00 -18.11 -1.87
N SER A 95 2.13 -18.03 -0.54
CA SER A 95 1.85 -16.78 0.15
C SER A 95 2.85 -15.71 -0.30
N LEU A 96 2.47 -14.44 -0.14
CA LEU A 96 3.36 -13.34 -0.50
C LEU A 96 4.66 -13.41 0.32
N ARG A 97 4.57 -13.81 1.58
CA ARG A 97 5.75 -13.98 2.43
C ARG A 97 6.69 -15.06 1.90
N GLU A 98 6.16 -16.18 1.45
CA GLU A 98 6.97 -17.24 0.86
C GLU A 98 7.65 -16.80 -0.42
N GLN A 99 6.95 -16.05 -1.26
CA GLN A 99 7.51 -15.48 -2.49
C GLN A 99 8.62 -14.48 -2.18
N TYR A 100 8.41 -13.62 -1.19
CA TYR A 100 9.42 -12.67 -0.73
C TYR A 100 10.68 -13.39 -0.24
N ASP A 101 10.51 -14.41 0.61
CA ASP A 101 11.63 -15.17 1.15
C ASP A 101 12.41 -15.89 0.04
N ASN A 102 11.71 -16.46 -0.93
CA ASN A 102 12.35 -17.12 -2.06
C ASN A 102 13.16 -16.12 -2.91
N LEU A 103 12.63 -14.94 -3.12
CA LEU A 103 13.27 -13.92 -3.97
C LEU A 103 14.46 -13.26 -3.28
N TYR A 104 14.32 -12.87 -2.01
CA TYR A 104 15.31 -12.05 -1.31
C TYR A 104 16.27 -12.85 -0.44
N LEU A 105 15.81 -13.89 0.24
CA LEU A 105 16.64 -14.64 1.18
C LEU A 105 17.36 -15.81 0.50
N ARG A 106 16.64 -16.65 -0.23
CA ARG A 106 17.23 -17.80 -0.90
C ARG A 106 18.08 -17.41 -2.11
N GLY A 107 17.71 -16.33 -2.79
CA GLY A 107 18.51 -15.81 -3.89
C GLY A 107 19.89 -15.34 -3.45
N GLU A 108 19.99 -14.75 -2.26
CA GLU A 108 21.27 -14.31 -1.69
C GLU A 108 22.17 -15.48 -1.29
N GLU A 109 21.58 -16.55 -0.75
CA GLU A 109 22.34 -17.75 -0.40
C GLU A 109 22.98 -18.41 -1.62
N ARG A 110 22.33 -18.34 -2.78
CA ARG A 110 22.85 -18.92 -4.02
C ARG A 110 24.01 -18.11 -4.61
N ASN A 111 24.11 -16.85 -4.26
CA ASN A 111 25.12 -15.94 -4.79
C ASN A 111 26.29 -15.72 -3.81
N ALA A 112 26.26 -16.36 -2.66
CA ALA A 112 27.32 -16.28 -1.65
C ALA A 112 28.40 -17.40 -1.85
#